data_92580c2c5fea7a29b1146e0cb239857f
#
_entry.id   92580c2c5fea7a29b1146e0cb239857f
#
_cell.length_a   1.000
_cell.length_b   1.000
_cell.length_c   1.000
_cell.angle_alpha   90.00
_cell.angle_beta   90.00
_cell.angle_gamma   90.00
#
_symmetry.space_group_name_H-M   'P 1'
#
loop_
_entity.id
_entity.type
_entity.pdbx_description
1 polymer ?
#
loop_
_entity_poly.entity_id
_entity_poly.type
_entity_poly.pdbx_seq_one_letter_code
_entity_poly.pdbx_strand_id
1 'polypeptide(L)'
;NPRIRPDYGHIQLMKKLIANDIIVILSGCSAQAAARAGLMDKRAKDLCGAGLKRVCELADIPPVLHMGSCVDISRMMVLASELSKDSGLNISQLPLVGCAPEWMSEKAISIGNYVVATGIDTFLGVDPQVSGSSEMTYWLTEGIRDWVEAAYTVEKDIEKLGDAMIARIEEKRAALGI
;
A
#
# COMPACT_ATOMS: atom_id res chain seq x y z
N ASN A 1 -9.89 14.22 -7.80
CA ASN A 1 -10.14 14.09 -6.37
C ASN A 1 -10.76 12.73 -6.06
N PRO A 2 -10.08 11.83 -5.34
CA PRO A 2 -10.53 10.45 -5.06
C PRO A 2 -11.92 10.36 -4.42
N ARG A 3 -12.36 11.40 -3.72
CA ARG A 3 -13.69 11.43 -3.09
C ARG A 3 -14.84 11.60 -4.07
N ILE A 4 -14.57 12.10 -5.27
CA ILE A 4 -15.60 12.49 -6.25
C ILE A 4 -15.72 11.48 -7.37
N ARG A 5 -14.61 10.82 -7.75
CA ARG A 5 -14.52 9.92 -8.90
C ARG A 5 -14.39 8.47 -8.48
N PRO A 6 -15.45 7.66 -8.57
CA PRO A 6 -15.40 6.23 -8.24
C PRO A 6 -14.66 5.39 -9.28
N ASP A 7 -14.38 5.94 -10.46
CA ASP A 7 -13.63 5.33 -11.57
C ASP A 7 -12.14 5.76 -11.58
N TYR A 8 -11.68 6.41 -10.53
CA TYR A 8 -10.31 6.89 -10.43
C TYR A 8 -9.30 5.73 -10.37
N GLY A 9 -8.06 5.95 -10.85
CA GLY A 9 -7.06 4.89 -10.96
C GLY A 9 -6.78 4.13 -9.67
N HIS A 10 -6.88 4.79 -8.49
CA HIS A 10 -6.71 4.10 -7.21
C HIS A 10 -7.78 3.02 -6.94
N ILE A 11 -9.00 3.13 -7.51
CA ILE A 11 -10.01 2.07 -7.43
C ILE A 11 -9.63 0.89 -8.32
N GLN A 12 -9.09 1.16 -9.52
CA GLN A 12 -8.58 0.13 -10.41
C GLN A 12 -7.41 -0.61 -9.76
N LEU A 13 -6.48 0.15 -9.15
CA LEU A 13 -5.37 -0.40 -8.39
C LEU A 13 -5.84 -1.33 -7.27
N MET A 14 -6.81 -0.89 -6.44
CA MET A 14 -7.35 -1.72 -5.36
C MET A 14 -7.95 -3.02 -5.90
N LYS A 15 -8.74 -2.95 -6.99
CA LYS A 15 -9.31 -4.14 -7.61
C LYS A 15 -8.23 -5.10 -8.12
N LYS A 16 -7.15 -4.56 -8.70
CA LYS A 16 -6.01 -5.35 -9.17
C LYS A 16 -5.30 -6.05 -8.01
N LEU A 17 -5.07 -5.35 -6.90
CA LEU A 17 -4.42 -5.91 -5.72
C LEU A 17 -5.24 -7.03 -5.08
N ILE A 18 -6.55 -6.80 -4.83
CA ILE A 18 -7.39 -7.85 -4.23
C ILE A 18 -7.57 -9.06 -5.14
N ALA A 19 -7.57 -8.88 -6.46
CA ALA A 19 -7.62 -9.98 -7.43
C ALA A 19 -6.32 -10.84 -7.43
N ASN A 20 -5.21 -10.28 -6.91
CA ASN A 20 -3.92 -10.96 -6.73
C ASN A 20 -3.65 -11.34 -5.26
N ASP A 21 -4.70 -11.66 -4.51
CA ASP A 21 -4.62 -12.13 -3.12
C ASP A 21 -3.91 -11.16 -2.14
N ILE A 22 -4.03 -9.86 -2.40
CA ILE A 22 -3.47 -8.80 -1.55
C ILE A 22 -4.59 -8.04 -0.86
N ILE A 23 -4.65 -8.13 0.47
CA ILE A 23 -5.57 -7.33 1.27
C ILE A 23 -5.13 -5.85 1.25
N VAL A 24 -6.09 -4.94 1.10
CA VAL A 24 -5.82 -3.50 1.04
C VAL A 24 -6.27 -2.82 2.32
N ILE A 25 -5.37 -2.08 2.95
CA ILE A 25 -5.67 -1.32 4.16
C ILE A 25 -5.52 0.17 3.84
N LEU A 26 -6.57 0.93 4.09
CA LEU A 26 -6.67 2.34 3.72
C LEU A 26 -6.73 3.25 4.93
N SER A 27 -6.27 4.48 4.73
CA SER A 27 -6.59 5.61 5.59
C SER A 27 -6.98 6.84 4.75
N GLY A 28 -7.77 7.73 5.34
CA GLY A 28 -8.09 9.02 4.75
C GLY A 28 -9.07 8.97 3.57
N CYS A 29 -8.82 9.83 2.57
CA CYS A 29 -9.79 10.12 1.52
C CYS A 29 -10.08 8.94 0.57
N SER A 30 -9.12 8.05 0.36
CA SER A 30 -9.28 6.88 -0.52
C SER A 30 -10.34 5.90 0.00
N ALA A 31 -10.51 5.82 1.31
CA ALA A 31 -11.52 4.96 1.92
C ALA A 31 -12.95 5.34 1.53
N GLN A 32 -13.25 6.63 1.43
CA GLN A 32 -14.58 7.08 0.98
C GLN A 32 -14.88 6.65 -0.46
N ALA A 33 -13.89 6.73 -1.35
CA ALA A 33 -14.06 6.27 -2.72
C ALA A 33 -14.18 4.75 -2.79
N ALA A 34 -13.38 4.00 -2.02
CA ALA A 34 -13.48 2.55 -1.91
C ALA A 34 -14.85 2.09 -1.40
N ALA A 35 -15.39 2.77 -0.37
CA ALA A 35 -16.73 2.50 0.14
C ALA A 35 -17.82 2.74 -0.93
N ARG A 36 -17.74 3.86 -1.67
CA ARG A 36 -18.68 4.17 -2.77
C ARG A 36 -18.57 3.18 -3.94
N ALA A 37 -17.38 2.63 -4.17
CA ALA A 37 -17.15 1.58 -5.17
C ALA A 37 -17.55 0.18 -4.67
N GLY A 38 -18.05 0.05 -3.44
CA GLY A 38 -18.48 -1.22 -2.85
C GLY A 38 -17.33 -2.13 -2.40
N LEU A 39 -16.07 -1.67 -2.45
CA LEU A 39 -14.90 -2.51 -2.13
C LEU A 39 -14.77 -2.82 -0.64
N MET A 40 -15.40 -2.04 0.22
CA MET A 40 -15.44 -2.25 1.67
C MET A 40 -16.67 -3.03 2.14
N ASP A 41 -17.43 -3.59 1.21
CA ASP A 41 -18.55 -4.51 1.49
C ASP A 41 -18.02 -5.95 1.43
N LYS A 42 -18.56 -6.83 2.29
CA LYS A 42 -18.19 -8.25 2.32
C LYS A 42 -18.43 -8.98 0.99
N ARG A 43 -19.35 -8.50 0.17
CA ARG A 43 -19.60 -9.02 -1.20
C ARG A 43 -18.44 -8.77 -2.14
N ALA A 44 -17.58 -7.79 -1.86
CA ALA A 44 -16.38 -7.53 -2.66
C ALA A 44 -15.38 -8.70 -2.66
N LYS A 45 -15.51 -9.68 -1.76
CA LYS A 45 -14.76 -10.93 -1.79
C LYS A 45 -14.86 -11.68 -3.13
N ASP A 46 -15.95 -11.47 -3.89
CA ASP A 46 -16.11 -12.10 -5.20
C ASP A 46 -15.21 -11.49 -6.28
N LEU A 47 -14.56 -10.36 -6.00
CA LEU A 47 -13.53 -9.73 -6.83
C LEU A 47 -12.12 -10.18 -6.47
N CYS A 48 -11.96 -10.95 -5.39
CA CYS A 48 -10.65 -11.38 -4.88
C CYS A 48 -10.12 -12.62 -5.61
N GLY A 49 -8.80 -12.79 -5.55
CA GLY A 49 -8.18 -14.08 -5.78
C GLY A 49 -8.66 -15.13 -4.77
N ALA A 50 -8.38 -16.39 -5.03
CA ALA A 50 -8.92 -17.49 -4.24
C ALA A 50 -8.45 -17.49 -2.77
N GLY A 51 -7.19 -17.11 -2.55
CA GLY A 51 -6.59 -17.04 -1.21
C GLY A 51 -7.23 -15.96 -0.36
N LEU A 52 -7.29 -14.72 -0.84
CA LEU A 52 -7.90 -13.61 -0.12
C LEU A 52 -9.40 -13.81 0.08
N LYS A 53 -10.11 -14.37 -0.93
CA LYS A 53 -11.52 -14.74 -0.78
C LYS A 53 -11.74 -15.65 0.41
N ARG A 54 -10.90 -16.68 0.53
CA ARG A 54 -10.97 -17.64 1.65
C ARG A 54 -10.71 -16.95 3.00
N VAL A 55 -9.73 -16.05 3.08
CA VAL A 55 -9.46 -15.27 4.29
C VAL A 55 -10.67 -14.40 4.65
N CYS A 56 -11.23 -13.67 3.68
CA CYS A 56 -12.43 -12.84 3.90
C CYS A 56 -13.62 -13.64 4.42
N GLU A 57 -13.81 -14.87 3.92
CA GLU A 57 -14.89 -15.77 4.38
C GLU A 57 -14.65 -16.28 5.80
N LEU A 58 -13.44 -16.67 6.14
CA LEU A 58 -13.11 -17.20 7.46
C LEU A 58 -13.15 -16.12 8.55
N ALA A 59 -12.60 -14.94 8.24
CA ALA A 59 -12.52 -13.82 9.18
C ALA A 59 -13.77 -12.94 9.20
N ASP A 60 -14.72 -13.18 8.28
CA ASP A 60 -15.92 -12.37 8.08
C ASP A 60 -15.64 -10.88 7.86
N ILE A 61 -14.59 -10.57 7.04
CA ILE A 61 -14.14 -9.21 6.73
C ILE A 61 -14.22 -8.91 5.22
N PRO A 62 -14.32 -7.64 4.81
CA PRO A 62 -14.13 -7.23 3.41
C PRO A 62 -12.65 -7.27 3.02
N PRO A 63 -12.34 -7.33 1.70
CA PRO A 63 -10.95 -7.35 1.21
C PRO A 63 -10.25 -5.99 1.30
N VAL A 64 -11.02 -4.91 1.51
CA VAL A 64 -10.50 -3.56 1.69
C VAL A 64 -10.94 -3.04 3.05
N LEU A 65 -9.98 -2.73 3.90
CA LEU A 65 -10.19 -2.30 5.28
C LEU A 65 -9.88 -0.80 5.45
N HIS A 66 -10.49 -0.16 6.43
CA HIS A 66 -10.28 1.24 6.76
C HIS A 66 -9.81 1.40 8.20
N MET A 67 -8.67 2.07 8.38
CA MET A 67 -8.04 2.26 9.70
C MET A 67 -8.25 3.64 10.31
N GLY A 68 -8.96 4.52 9.63
CA GLY A 68 -9.23 5.89 10.12
C GLY A 68 -8.83 6.99 9.14
N SER A 69 -8.66 8.19 9.63
CA SER A 69 -8.23 9.35 8.83
C SER A 69 -6.73 9.27 8.45
N CYS A 70 -6.24 10.21 7.67
CA CYS A 70 -4.82 10.25 7.29
C CYS A 70 -3.87 10.44 8.49
N VAL A 71 -4.35 10.94 9.62
CA VAL A 71 -3.56 11.04 10.86
C VAL A 71 -3.52 9.72 11.64
N ASP A 72 -4.38 8.76 11.30
CA ASP A 72 -4.44 7.45 11.96
C ASP A 72 -3.49 6.41 11.31
N ILE A 73 -2.55 6.85 10.46
CA ILE A 73 -1.57 5.95 9.82
C ILE A 73 -0.74 5.18 10.86
N SER A 74 -0.56 5.75 12.05
CA SER A 74 0.09 5.07 13.17
C SER A 74 -0.56 3.74 13.53
N ARG A 75 -1.87 3.60 13.33
CA ARG A 75 -2.58 2.33 13.54
C ARG A 75 -2.14 1.25 12.57
N MET A 76 -1.84 1.62 11.31
CA MET A 76 -1.27 0.67 10.33
C MET A 76 0.13 0.23 10.76
N MET A 77 0.92 1.13 11.33
CA MET A 77 2.26 0.82 11.83
C MET A 77 2.20 -0.07 13.08
N VAL A 78 1.23 0.15 13.97
CA VAL A 78 0.96 -0.77 15.09
C VAL A 78 0.62 -2.16 14.55
N LEU A 79 -0.26 -2.25 13.56
CA LEU A 79 -0.59 -3.54 12.93
C LEU A 79 0.65 -4.21 12.32
N ALA A 80 1.48 -3.48 11.57
CA ALA A 80 2.72 -4.00 11.01
C ALA A 80 3.69 -4.48 12.12
N SER A 81 3.78 -3.75 13.22
CA SER A 81 4.60 -4.12 14.37
C SER A 81 4.09 -5.40 15.06
N GLU A 82 2.77 -5.55 15.21
CA GLU A 82 2.20 -6.77 15.80
C GLU A 82 2.37 -7.97 14.86
N LEU A 83 2.22 -7.79 13.54
CA LEU A 83 2.54 -8.84 12.57
C LEU A 83 4.01 -9.24 12.62
N SER A 84 4.92 -8.26 12.77
CA SER A 84 6.36 -8.52 12.94
C SER A 84 6.65 -9.34 14.20
N LYS A 85 6.05 -8.99 15.33
CA LYS A 85 6.20 -9.74 16.59
C LYS A 85 5.64 -11.16 16.49
N ASP A 86 4.45 -11.31 15.93
CA ASP A 86 3.74 -12.58 15.85
C ASP A 86 4.45 -13.56 14.89
N SER A 87 4.95 -13.04 13.77
CA SER A 87 5.71 -13.84 12.79
C SER A 87 7.18 -14.06 13.12
N GLY A 88 7.76 -13.25 14.01
CA GLY A 88 9.20 -13.24 14.30
C GLY A 88 10.06 -12.63 13.18
N LEU A 89 9.43 -11.95 12.20
CA LEU A 89 10.10 -11.29 11.06
C LEU A 89 10.32 -9.81 11.35
N ASN A 90 11.36 -9.22 10.75
CA ASN A 90 11.47 -7.77 10.71
C ASN A 90 10.39 -7.18 9.80
N ILE A 91 9.98 -5.93 10.05
CA ILE A 91 8.95 -5.25 9.22
C ILE A 91 9.37 -5.22 7.74
N SER A 92 10.65 -5.00 7.44
CA SER A 92 11.20 -5.01 6.09
C SER A 92 11.03 -6.35 5.36
N GLN A 93 10.96 -7.46 6.09
CA GLN A 93 10.79 -8.81 5.55
C GLN A 93 9.31 -9.16 5.29
N LEU A 94 8.38 -8.48 5.97
CA LEU A 94 6.95 -8.73 5.79
C LEU A 94 6.53 -8.39 4.35
N PRO A 95 5.61 -9.15 3.72
CA PRO A 95 5.11 -8.88 2.37
C PRO A 95 4.14 -7.68 2.37
N LEU A 96 4.65 -6.54 2.82
CA LEU A 96 3.95 -5.26 2.93
C LEU A 96 4.57 -4.23 2.00
N VAL A 97 3.73 -3.39 1.41
CA VAL A 97 4.12 -2.19 0.66
C VAL A 97 3.19 -1.04 1.00
N GLY A 98 3.72 0.18 1.00
CA GLY A 98 2.95 1.42 1.09
C GLY A 98 2.64 1.98 -0.29
N CYS A 99 1.56 2.76 -0.43
CA CYS A 99 1.25 3.41 -1.69
C CYS A 99 0.50 4.74 -1.51
N ALA A 100 0.90 5.75 -2.31
CA ALA A 100 0.15 6.98 -2.54
C ALA A 100 -0.03 7.17 -4.06
N PRO A 101 -1.10 6.59 -4.68
CA PRO A 101 -1.16 6.38 -6.12
C PRO A 101 -1.49 7.63 -6.93
N GLU A 102 -2.22 8.60 -6.39
CA GLU A 102 -2.77 9.67 -7.25
C GLU A 102 -2.70 11.07 -6.68
N TRP A 103 -2.47 11.22 -5.40
CA TRP A 103 -2.44 12.54 -4.78
C TRP A 103 -1.25 12.67 -3.85
N MET A 104 -0.48 13.72 -4.10
CA MET A 104 0.69 14.06 -3.32
C MET A 104 0.49 15.39 -2.60
N SER A 105 0.81 15.41 -1.33
CA SER A 105 0.89 16.59 -0.49
C SER A 105 2.05 16.45 0.49
N GLU A 106 2.36 17.52 1.21
CA GLU A 106 3.39 17.49 2.27
C GLU A 106 3.14 16.35 3.26
N LYS A 107 1.87 16.08 3.58
CA LYS A 107 1.47 14.98 4.46
C LYS A 107 1.81 13.62 3.85
N ALA A 108 1.59 13.43 2.56
CA ALA A 108 1.92 12.17 1.90
C ALA A 108 3.42 11.89 1.92
N ILE A 109 4.26 12.91 1.72
CA ILE A 109 5.71 12.79 1.85
C ILE A 109 6.11 12.49 3.30
N SER A 110 5.58 13.24 4.29
CA SER A 110 5.91 13.02 5.70
C SER A 110 5.51 11.62 6.18
N ILE A 111 4.30 11.19 5.84
CA ILE A 111 3.79 9.85 6.17
C ILE A 111 4.59 8.79 5.42
N GLY A 112 4.85 8.99 4.13
CA GLY A 112 5.63 8.07 3.32
C GLY A 112 7.06 7.90 3.85
N ASN A 113 7.72 9.00 4.25
CA ASN A 113 9.05 8.92 4.87
C ASN A 113 9.04 8.11 6.17
N TYR A 114 8.01 8.28 7.00
CA TYR A 114 7.83 7.46 8.19
C TYR A 114 7.66 5.98 7.84
N VAL A 115 6.85 5.65 6.84
CA VAL A 115 6.63 4.27 6.38
C VAL A 115 7.93 3.67 5.82
N VAL A 116 8.65 4.39 4.95
CA VAL A 116 9.95 3.95 4.40
C VAL A 116 10.98 3.77 5.52
N ALA A 117 11.05 4.70 6.47
CA ALA A 117 11.99 4.61 7.61
C ALA A 117 11.75 3.38 8.51
N THR A 118 10.57 2.76 8.43
CA THR A 118 10.27 1.50 9.13
C THR A 118 10.54 0.24 8.31
N GLY A 119 11.11 0.37 7.11
CA GLY A 119 11.47 -0.76 6.26
C GLY A 119 10.38 -1.19 5.27
N ILE A 120 9.40 -0.33 4.98
CA ILE A 120 8.32 -0.64 4.03
C ILE A 120 8.52 0.14 2.73
N ASP A 121 8.77 -0.57 1.62
CA ASP A 121 8.82 0.03 0.29
C ASP A 121 7.53 0.78 -0.02
N THR A 122 7.64 2.02 -0.50
CA THR A 122 6.49 2.90 -0.72
C THR A 122 6.41 3.35 -2.17
N PHE A 123 5.28 3.12 -2.79
CA PHE A 123 5.02 3.39 -4.20
C PHE A 123 4.26 4.70 -4.37
N LEU A 124 4.72 5.55 -5.30
CA LEU A 124 4.13 6.84 -5.61
C LEU A 124 3.65 6.87 -7.07
N GLY A 125 2.39 7.21 -7.28
CA GLY A 125 1.81 7.41 -8.62
C GLY A 125 2.03 8.80 -9.20
N VAL A 126 2.72 9.68 -8.47
CA VAL A 126 3.05 11.06 -8.86
C VAL A 126 4.45 11.40 -8.39
N ASP A 127 5.09 12.37 -9.07
CA ASP A 127 6.41 12.84 -8.63
C ASP A 127 6.34 13.42 -7.22
N PRO A 128 7.29 13.09 -6.35
CA PRO A 128 7.39 13.73 -5.05
C PRO A 128 7.75 15.21 -5.22
N GLN A 129 7.32 16.05 -4.28
CA GLN A 129 7.53 17.52 -4.33
C GLN A 129 9.00 17.95 -4.31
N VAL A 130 9.90 17.02 -4.01
CA VAL A 130 11.36 17.24 -4.01
C VAL A 130 12.04 16.84 -5.31
N SER A 131 11.28 16.41 -6.33
CA SER A 131 11.81 15.92 -7.61
C SER A 131 12.60 16.96 -8.43
N GLY A 132 12.52 18.23 -8.04
CA GLY A 132 13.40 19.29 -8.58
C GLY A 132 14.87 19.19 -8.15
N SER A 133 15.19 18.37 -7.14
CA SER A 133 16.55 18.08 -6.69
C SER A 133 16.91 16.63 -7.05
N SER A 134 17.89 16.46 -7.93
CA SER A 134 18.38 15.13 -8.31
C SER A 134 18.99 14.38 -7.13
N GLU A 135 19.68 15.09 -6.23
CA GLU A 135 20.24 14.51 -5.02
C GLU A 135 19.17 13.99 -4.07
N MET A 136 18.13 14.79 -3.80
CA MET A 136 17.03 14.36 -2.95
C MET A 136 16.23 13.21 -3.58
N THR A 137 16.05 13.24 -4.89
CA THR A 137 15.39 12.13 -5.60
C THR A 137 16.19 10.85 -5.45
N TYR A 138 17.50 10.88 -5.70
CA TYR A 138 18.39 9.73 -5.49
C TYR A 138 18.29 9.18 -4.06
N TRP A 139 18.40 10.05 -3.05
CA TRP A 139 18.28 9.60 -1.65
C TRP A 139 16.94 8.91 -1.34
N LEU A 140 15.85 9.45 -1.85
CA LEU A 140 14.51 8.86 -1.59
C LEU A 140 14.28 7.54 -2.32
N THR A 141 14.81 7.40 -3.55
CA THR A 141 14.52 6.24 -4.40
C THR A 141 15.57 5.13 -4.30
N GLU A 142 16.79 5.47 -3.91
CA GLU A 142 17.92 4.54 -3.90
C GLU A 142 18.72 4.61 -2.60
N GLY A 143 19.30 5.76 -2.29
CA GLY A 143 20.31 5.91 -1.23
C GLY A 143 19.80 5.55 0.18
N ILE A 144 18.52 5.74 0.48
CA ILE A 144 17.94 5.39 1.78
C ILE A 144 17.82 3.87 1.97
N ARG A 145 17.79 3.09 0.89
CA ARG A 145 17.62 1.63 0.94
C ARG A 145 18.70 0.93 1.74
N ASP A 146 19.93 1.41 1.64
CA ASP A 146 21.07 0.84 2.37
C ASP A 146 20.96 1.01 3.90
N TRP A 147 20.10 1.92 4.35
CA TRP A 147 19.91 2.24 5.77
C TRP A 147 18.69 1.57 6.38
N VAL A 148 17.60 1.47 5.61
CA VAL A 148 16.29 1.03 6.15
C VAL A 148 15.68 -0.15 5.36
N GLU A 149 16.40 -0.70 4.38
CA GLU A 149 15.96 -1.83 3.55
C GLU A 149 14.72 -1.53 2.70
N ALA A 150 14.35 -0.25 2.56
CA ALA A 150 13.20 0.20 1.80
C ALA A 150 13.48 1.56 1.13
N ALA A 151 12.73 1.87 0.09
CA ALA A 151 12.82 3.14 -0.63
C ALA A 151 11.50 3.50 -1.30
N TYR A 152 11.45 4.68 -1.91
CA TYR A 152 10.36 5.03 -2.81
C TYR A 152 10.57 4.45 -4.20
N THR A 153 9.47 4.05 -4.81
CA THR A 153 9.36 3.78 -6.25
C THR A 153 8.33 4.72 -6.85
N VAL A 154 8.69 5.44 -7.91
CA VAL A 154 7.78 6.37 -8.60
C VAL A 154 7.36 5.76 -9.93
N GLU A 155 6.06 5.52 -10.12
CA GLU A 155 5.48 5.04 -11.38
C GLU A 155 4.10 5.69 -11.58
N LYS A 156 3.98 6.47 -12.66
CA LYS A 156 2.79 7.29 -12.94
C LYS A 156 1.67 6.53 -13.64
N ASP A 157 2.03 5.47 -14.32
CA ASP A 157 1.06 4.58 -14.94
C ASP A 157 0.48 3.66 -13.85
N ILE A 158 -0.82 3.76 -13.61
CA ILE A 158 -1.49 3.05 -12.52
C ILE A 158 -1.44 1.52 -12.67
N GLU A 159 -1.44 1.02 -13.91
CA GLU A 159 -1.35 -0.41 -14.17
C GLU A 159 0.06 -0.93 -13.86
N LYS A 160 1.09 -0.22 -14.31
CA LYS A 160 2.49 -0.54 -14.01
C LYS A 160 2.81 -0.38 -12.53
N LEU A 161 2.23 0.64 -11.89
CA LEU A 161 2.34 0.81 -10.43
C LEU A 161 1.82 -0.42 -9.70
N GLY A 162 0.65 -0.91 -10.10
CA GLY A 162 0.07 -2.14 -9.56
C GLY A 162 0.95 -3.37 -9.80
N ASP A 163 1.49 -3.52 -11.00
CA ASP A 163 2.40 -4.63 -11.34
C ASP A 163 3.67 -4.59 -10.49
N ALA A 164 4.27 -3.40 -10.31
CA ALA A 164 5.46 -3.22 -9.48
C ALA A 164 5.19 -3.53 -7.99
N MET A 165 4.03 -3.13 -7.46
CA MET A 165 3.62 -3.45 -6.09
C MET A 165 3.44 -4.96 -5.90
N ILE A 166 2.75 -5.62 -6.83
CA ILE A 166 2.53 -7.07 -6.81
C ILE A 166 3.87 -7.79 -6.88
N ALA A 167 4.73 -7.42 -7.83
CA ALA A 167 6.05 -8.03 -7.99
C ALA A 167 6.88 -7.93 -6.69
N ARG A 168 6.86 -6.78 -6.01
CA ARG A 168 7.58 -6.60 -4.75
C ARG A 168 7.02 -7.44 -3.61
N ILE A 169 5.70 -7.59 -3.53
CA ILE A 169 5.05 -8.47 -2.55
C ILE A 169 5.41 -9.93 -2.83
N GLU A 170 5.34 -10.35 -4.09
CA GLU A 170 5.70 -11.73 -4.48
C GLU A 170 7.17 -12.05 -4.23
N GLU A 171 8.08 -11.10 -4.47
CA GLU A 171 9.51 -11.24 -4.12
C GLU A 171 9.68 -11.53 -2.62
N LYS A 172 8.98 -10.76 -1.77
CA LYS A 172 9.03 -10.95 -0.32
C LYS A 172 8.38 -12.29 0.11
N ARG A 173 7.26 -12.68 -0.51
CA ARG A 173 6.63 -13.98 -0.29
C ARG A 173 7.58 -15.13 -0.65
N ALA A 174 8.20 -15.07 -1.83
CA ALA A 174 9.15 -16.06 -2.28
C ALA A 174 10.35 -16.19 -1.33
N ALA A 175 10.86 -15.07 -0.82
CA ALA A 175 11.95 -15.07 0.17
C ALA A 175 11.55 -15.75 1.51
N LEU A 176 10.26 -15.79 1.84
CA LEU A 176 9.69 -16.46 2.99
C LEU A 176 9.27 -17.91 2.70
N GLY A 177 9.30 -18.35 1.45
CA GLY A 177 8.86 -19.67 1.02
C GLY A 177 7.34 -19.86 1.00
N ILE A 178 6.59 -18.79 0.80
CA ILE A 178 5.12 -18.76 0.76
C ILE A 178 4.60 -18.16 -0.53
#